data_fc795ef3515d2fad20bd61c8d7566c14
#
_entry.id   fc795ef3515d2fad20bd61c8d7566c14
#
_cell.length_a   1.000
_cell.length_b   1.000
_cell.length_c   1.000
_cell.angle_alpha   90.00
_cell.angle_beta   90.00
_cell.angle_gamma   90.00
#
_symmetry.space_group_name_H-M   'P 1'
#
loop_
_entity.id
_entity.type
_entity.pdbx_description
1 polymer ?
#
loop_
_entity_poly.entity_id
_entity_poly.type
_entity_poly.pdbx_seq_one_letter_code
_entity_poly.pdbx_strand_id
1 'polypeptide(L)'
;SLVGSEMCIRDSESVGIAGLGFPSIQAFPKKYDPIFVALMHQKAVAEPVFQFTLKPGTGSTLHLGGVDYSKVKDKIDYVNVNPDDGFWITDGSVQGVKTKFVIDSGTTLIIGPMDQVLEVISKLPGVTPHYNLDSLQATFDCSRPPTVDFEINGKKYKLDKQQASYGTSFGRCVLSIMGQRGLPMHAWVLGDAFMQGVSVVFDMGRNRMGFALSA
;
A
#
# COMPACT_ATOMS: atom_id res chain seq x y z
N SER A 1 -4.27 -5.24 -15.30
CA SER A 1 -4.82 -5.91 -14.13
C SER A 1 -3.67 -6.52 -13.36
N LEU A 2 -3.50 -6.09 -12.14
CA LEU A 2 -2.53 -6.71 -11.22
C LEU A 2 -3.03 -8.13 -10.95
N VAL A 3 -2.16 -9.12 -11.15
CA VAL A 3 -2.46 -10.56 -11.09
C VAL A 3 -3.06 -11.02 -9.74
N GLY A 4 -3.03 -10.17 -8.70
CA GLY A 4 -3.62 -10.44 -7.39
C GLY A 4 -5.14 -10.26 -7.30
N SER A 5 -5.75 -9.44 -8.15
CA SER A 5 -7.18 -9.14 -8.05
C SER A 5 -8.09 -10.27 -8.51
N GLU A 6 -7.65 -11.09 -9.48
CA GLU A 6 -8.46 -12.21 -9.96
C GLU A 6 -8.50 -13.40 -8.98
N MET A 7 -7.45 -13.58 -8.18
CA MET A 7 -7.42 -14.67 -7.19
C MET A 7 -8.32 -14.38 -5.99
N CYS A 8 -8.44 -13.11 -5.57
CA CYS A 8 -9.35 -12.71 -4.50
C CYS A 8 -10.84 -12.86 -4.86
N ILE A 9 -11.20 -12.74 -6.14
CA ILE A 9 -12.61 -12.86 -6.59
C ILE A 9 -13.07 -14.32 -6.62
N ARG A 10 -12.16 -15.29 -6.85
CA ARG A 10 -12.53 -16.70 -6.99
C ARG A 10 -12.79 -17.42 -5.67
N ASP A 11 -12.14 -16.97 -4.58
CA ASP A 11 -12.15 -17.65 -3.28
C ASP A 11 -12.85 -16.86 -2.17
N SER A 12 -13.39 -15.67 -2.47
CA SER A 12 -14.12 -14.84 -1.51
C SER A 12 -15.58 -14.69 -1.93
N GLU A 13 -16.45 -14.40 -0.96
CA GLU A 13 -17.85 -13.97 -1.20
C GLU A 13 -17.93 -12.58 -1.88
N SER A 14 -16.81 -12.05 -2.34
CA SER A 14 -16.70 -10.76 -3.01
C SER A 14 -17.36 -10.78 -4.36
N VAL A 15 -18.28 -9.85 -4.61
CA VAL A 15 -19.07 -9.73 -5.85
C VAL A 15 -18.45 -8.75 -6.87
N GLY A 16 -17.34 -8.09 -6.52
CA GLY A 16 -16.67 -7.14 -7.40
C GLY A 16 -15.53 -6.36 -6.74
N ILE A 17 -14.89 -5.50 -7.55
CA ILE A 17 -13.79 -4.61 -7.11
C ILE A 17 -14.18 -3.17 -7.43
N ALA A 18 -14.01 -2.27 -6.46
CA ALA A 18 -14.16 -0.83 -6.64
C ALA A 18 -12.78 -0.19 -6.76
N GLY A 19 -12.35 0.16 -7.98
CA GLY A 19 -11.09 0.86 -8.22
C GLY A 19 -11.19 2.33 -7.82
N LEU A 20 -10.21 2.82 -7.05
CA LEU A 20 -10.09 4.23 -6.61
C LEU A 20 -8.84 4.92 -7.20
N GLY A 21 -8.27 4.37 -8.27
CA GLY A 21 -7.21 5.00 -9.06
C GLY A 21 -7.74 6.13 -9.95
N PHE A 22 -6.82 6.80 -10.63
CA PHE A 22 -7.18 7.86 -11.56
C PHE A 22 -7.84 7.29 -12.84
N PRO A 23 -8.69 8.09 -13.53
CA PRO A 23 -9.42 7.62 -14.72
C PRO A 23 -8.54 7.15 -15.88
N SER A 24 -7.27 7.54 -15.90
CA SER A 24 -6.31 7.17 -16.96
C SER A 24 -6.06 5.66 -17.04
N ILE A 25 -6.19 4.92 -15.92
CA ILE A 25 -5.97 3.46 -15.86
C ILE A 25 -7.25 2.62 -15.77
N GLN A 26 -8.43 3.24 -15.91
CA GLN A 26 -9.67 2.47 -15.84
C GLN A 26 -9.75 1.39 -16.94
N ALA A 27 -10.21 0.18 -16.56
CA ALA A 27 -10.34 -0.97 -17.45
C ALA A 27 -11.66 -1.02 -18.24
N PHE A 28 -12.64 -0.19 -17.88
CA PHE A 28 -13.94 -0.11 -18.52
C PHE A 28 -14.05 1.11 -19.47
N PRO A 29 -15.07 1.18 -20.36
CA PRO A 29 -15.17 2.26 -21.34
C PRO A 29 -15.17 3.64 -20.70
N LYS A 30 -14.39 4.59 -21.25
CA LYS A 30 -14.21 5.96 -20.75
C LYS A 30 -15.48 6.82 -20.66
N LYS A 31 -16.60 6.34 -21.23
CA LYS A 31 -17.91 6.99 -21.08
C LYS A 31 -18.52 6.86 -19.68
N TYR A 32 -17.96 5.98 -18.85
CA TYR A 32 -18.36 5.80 -17.44
C TYR A 32 -17.26 6.32 -16.54
N ASP A 33 -17.62 7.04 -15.51
CA ASP A 33 -16.68 7.50 -14.50
C ASP A 33 -16.32 6.35 -13.53
N PRO A 34 -15.08 6.29 -13.02
CA PRO A 34 -14.76 5.53 -11.82
C PRO A 34 -15.66 5.95 -10.66
N ILE A 35 -15.95 5.02 -9.74
CA ILE A 35 -16.96 5.23 -8.69
C ILE A 35 -16.77 6.53 -7.90
N PHE A 36 -15.56 6.86 -7.48
CA PHE A 36 -15.31 8.07 -6.71
C PHE A 36 -15.46 9.35 -7.56
N VAL A 37 -15.03 9.30 -8.82
CA VAL A 37 -15.21 10.41 -9.78
C VAL A 37 -16.70 10.64 -10.03
N ALA A 38 -17.51 9.58 -10.17
CA ALA A 38 -18.95 9.69 -10.29
C ALA A 38 -19.58 10.36 -9.05
N LEU A 39 -19.14 10.01 -7.84
CA LEU A 39 -19.60 10.66 -6.60
C LEU A 39 -19.25 12.14 -6.54
N MET A 40 -18.07 12.52 -7.02
CA MET A 40 -17.63 13.93 -7.13
C MET A 40 -18.53 14.71 -8.12
N HIS A 41 -18.74 14.17 -9.32
CA HIS A 41 -19.57 14.81 -10.35
C HIS A 41 -21.03 14.97 -9.90
N GLN A 42 -21.56 14.01 -9.17
CA GLN A 42 -22.91 14.04 -8.61
C GLN A 42 -23.01 14.91 -7.33
N LYS A 43 -21.90 15.50 -6.87
CA LYS A 43 -21.82 16.26 -5.59
C LYS A 43 -22.31 15.45 -4.38
N ALA A 44 -22.13 14.13 -4.44
CA ALA A 44 -22.49 13.21 -3.38
C ALA A 44 -21.47 13.17 -2.23
N VAL A 45 -20.30 13.74 -2.42
CA VAL A 45 -19.23 13.93 -1.42
C VAL A 45 -18.94 15.41 -1.23
N ALA A 46 -18.64 15.82 0.01
CA ALA A 46 -18.38 17.22 0.35
C ALA A 46 -17.05 17.73 -0.24
N GLU A 47 -16.01 16.90 -0.19
CA GLU A 47 -14.69 17.18 -0.74
C GLU A 47 -14.24 16.06 -1.66
N PRO A 48 -13.41 16.33 -2.70
CA PRO A 48 -12.86 15.31 -3.59
C PRO A 48 -11.72 14.53 -2.93
N VAL A 49 -11.97 14.03 -1.72
CA VAL A 49 -11.00 13.40 -0.83
C VAL A 49 -11.58 12.09 -0.27
N PHE A 50 -10.75 11.06 -0.23
CA PHE A 50 -11.06 9.85 0.54
C PHE A 50 -9.87 9.43 1.39
N GLN A 51 -10.13 8.69 2.48
CA GLN A 51 -9.12 8.30 3.46
C GLN A 51 -9.29 6.83 3.82
N PHE A 52 -8.21 6.07 3.75
CA PHE A 52 -8.11 4.74 4.32
C PHE A 52 -7.43 4.78 5.69
N THR A 53 -8.04 4.11 6.65
CA THR A 53 -7.41 3.77 7.93
C THR A 53 -7.65 2.29 8.16
N LEU A 54 -6.63 1.48 7.92
CA LEU A 54 -6.72 0.03 8.06
C LEU A 54 -6.24 -0.40 9.44
N LYS A 55 -6.86 -1.46 9.95
CA LYS A 55 -6.51 -2.10 11.24
C LYS A 55 -6.46 -3.61 11.07
N PRO A 56 -5.59 -4.32 11.79
CA PRO A 56 -5.68 -5.78 11.87
C PRO A 56 -7.04 -6.21 12.40
N GLY A 57 -7.69 -7.17 11.74
CA GLY A 57 -9.00 -7.70 12.14
C GLY A 57 -10.16 -6.76 11.81
N THR A 58 -10.65 -6.00 12.77
CA THR A 58 -11.84 -5.14 12.64
C THR A 58 -11.55 -3.67 12.90
N GLY A 59 -12.45 -2.78 12.46
CA GLY A 59 -12.35 -1.33 12.71
C GLY A 59 -11.60 -0.56 11.61
N SER A 60 -11.29 -1.19 10.48
CA SER A 60 -10.85 -0.50 9.26
C SER A 60 -11.96 0.42 8.74
N THR A 61 -11.58 1.56 8.19
CA THR A 61 -12.51 2.54 7.63
C THR A 61 -12.04 3.06 6.28
N LEU A 62 -13.00 3.23 5.38
CA LEU A 62 -12.90 4.08 4.21
C LEU A 62 -13.82 5.28 4.42
N HIS A 63 -13.24 6.46 4.61
CA HIS A 63 -13.97 7.72 4.73
C HIS A 63 -14.02 8.42 3.38
N LEU A 64 -15.20 8.84 2.93
CA LEU A 64 -15.41 9.50 1.64
C LEU A 64 -15.88 10.93 1.85
N GLY A 65 -15.30 11.87 1.11
CA GLY A 65 -15.73 13.27 1.09
C GLY A 65 -15.04 14.18 2.11
N GLY A 66 -13.85 13.80 2.59
CA GLY A 66 -13.07 14.62 3.51
C GLY A 66 -12.01 13.83 4.26
N VAL A 67 -11.50 14.41 5.34
CA VAL A 67 -10.52 13.80 6.23
C VAL A 67 -11.13 13.59 7.61
N ASP A 68 -11.12 12.37 8.11
CA ASP A 68 -11.45 12.05 9.50
C ASP A 68 -10.18 12.19 10.36
N TYR A 69 -10.01 13.35 10.98
CA TYR A 69 -8.87 13.64 11.85
C TYR A 69 -8.84 12.81 13.14
N SER A 70 -9.96 12.17 13.53
CA SER A 70 -9.98 11.25 14.68
C SER A 70 -9.20 9.96 14.43
N LYS A 71 -8.88 9.67 13.16
CA LYS A 71 -8.14 8.48 12.72
C LYS A 71 -6.64 8.70 12.56
N VAL A 72 -6.14 9.88 12.87
CA VAL A 72 -4.73 10.23 12.75
C VAL A 72 -4.15 10.68 14.09
N LYS A 73 -2.91 10.26 14.38
CA LYS A 73 -2.20 10.61 15.63
C LYS A 73 -1.37 11.87 15.52
N ASP A 74 -0.95 12.21 14.31
CA ASP A 74 0.00 13.30 14.06
C ASP A 74 -0.40 14.11 12.82
N LYS A 75 0.41 15.11 12.49
CA LYS A 75 0.18 15.94 11.30
C LYS A 75 0.24 15.09 10.03
N ILE A 76 -0.71 15.32 9.14
CA ILE A 76 -0.73 14.70 7.81
C ILE A 76 0.33 15.39 6.95
N ASP A 77 1.28 14.61 6.46
CA ASP A 77 2.30 15.08 5.51
C ASP A 77 1.86 14.78 4.09
N TYR A 78 1.73 15.83 3.27
CA TYR A 78 1.25 15.71 1.90
C TYR A 78 2.41 15.66 0.90
N VAL A 79 2.25 14.83 -0.12
CA VAL A 79 3.08 14.74 -1.32
C VAL A 79 2.22 14.91 -2.56
N ASN A 80 2.71 15.62 -3.56
CA ASN A 80 2.02 15.75 -4.84
C ASN A 80 2.13 14.45 -5.64
N VAL A 81 1.08 14.15 -6.40
CA VAL A 81 1.03 13.02 -7.34
C VAL A 81 0.73 13.52 -8.73
N ASN A 82 1.18 12.77 -9.73
CA ASN A 82 0.83 13.06 -11.12
C ASN A 82 -0.37 12.18 -11.52
N PRO A 83 -1.55 12.72 -11.80
CA PRO A 83 -2.73 11.94 -12.20
C PRO A 83 -2.55 11.20 -13.54
N ASP A 84 -1.62 11.65 -14.40
CA ASP A 84 -1.33 11.00 -15.67
C ASP A 84 -0.65 9.63 -15.49
N ASP A 85 0.02 9.41 -14.35
CA ASP A 85 0.58 8.10 -14.01
C ASP A 85 -0.52 7.06 -13.72
N GLY A 86 -1.75 7.49 -13.45
CA GLY A 86 -2.91 6.64 -13.19
C GLY A 86 -2.95 6.02 -11.81
N PHE A 87 -1.80 5.85 -11.17
CA PHE A 87 -1.65 5.29 -9.84
C PHE A 87 -1.39 6.38 -8.80
N TRP A 88 -1.68 6.08 -7.56
CA TRP A 88 -1.29 6.86 -6.40
C TRP A 88 0.18 6.56 -6.08
N ILE A 89 1.09 7.27 -6.74
CA ILE A 89 2.53 7.03 -6.69
C ILE A 89 3.30 8.21 -6.12
N THR A 90 4.34 7.93 -5.33
CA THR A 90 5.26 8.92 -4.75
C THR A 90 6.68 8.38 -4.66
N ASP A 91 7.65 9.26 -4.58
CA ASP A 91 9.04 8.91 -4.28
C ASP A 91 9.22 8.62 -2.79
N GLY A 92 10.16 7.73 -2.47
CA GLY A 92 10.52 7.39 -1.11
C GLY A 92 11.75 6.51 -1.01
N SER A 93 11.95 5.91 0.16
CA SER A 93 13.00 4.90 0.35
C SER A 93 12.56 3.82 1.35
N VAL A 94 13.12 2.62 1.20
CA VAL A 94 13.01 1.50 2.15
C VAL A 94 14.40 1.16 2.64
N GLN A 95 14.66 1.25 3.95
CA GLN A 95 15.99 1.04 4.53
C GLN A 95 17.10 1.83 3.79
N GLY A 96 16.78 3.04 3.34
CA GLY A 96 17.68 3.90 2.57
C GLY A 96 17.82 3.55 1.09
N VAL A 97 17.16 2.51 0.58
CA VAL A 97 17.08 2.19 -0.85
C VAL A 97 16.02 3.09 -1.48
N LYS A 98 16.47 4.03 -2.32
CA LYS A 98 15.57 4.98 -3.01
C LYS A 98 14.71 4.26 -4.05
N THR A 99 13.42 4.59 -4.07
CA THR A 99 12.45 3.96 -4.97
C THR A 99 11.18 4.81 -5.12
N LYS A 100 10.19 4.27 -5.82
CA LYS A 100 8.82 4.79 -5.88
C LYS A 100 7.86 3.86 -5.16
N PHE A 101 6.83 4.43 -4.58
CA PHE A 101 5.76 3.71 -3.88
C PHE A 101 4.43 3.92 -4.58
N VAL A 102 3.78 2.84 -4.97
CA VAL A 102 2.36 2.80 -5.32
C VAL A 102 1.60 2.42 -4.05
N ILE A 103 0.62 3.20 -3.65
CA ILE A 103 -0.23 2.90 -2.49
C ILE A 103 -1.47 2.17 -3.00
N ASP A 104 -1.68 0.92 -2.56
CA ASP A 104 -2.71 0.04 -3.10
C ASP A 104 -3.36 -0.83 -2.02
N SER A 105 -4.55 -0.46 -1.57
CA SER A 105 -5.36 -1.24 -0.62
C SER A 105 -5.95 -2.53 -1.23
N GLY A 106 -5.75 -2.78 -2.51
CA GLY A 106 -6.07 -4.05 -3.18
C GLY A 106 -4.96 -5.09 -3.08
N THR A 107 -3.82 -4.75 -2.50
CA THR A 107 -2.67 -5.64 -2.28
C THR A 107 -2.49 -5.89 -0.79
N THR A 108 -2.44 -7.16 -0.37
CA THR A 108 -2.30 -7.53 1.06
C THR A 108 -0.89 -7.26 1.59
N LEU A 109 0.13 -7.58 0.80
CA LEU A 109 1.54 -7.52 1.19
C LEU A 109 2.19 -6.20 0.74
N ILE A 110 3.46 -6.05 1.09
CA ILE A 110 4.37 -5.07 0.51
C ILE A 110 5.17 -5.81 -0.55
N ILE A 111 5.07 -5.38 -1.83
CA ILE A 111 5.73 -6.04 -2.94
C ILE A 111 6.73 -5.07 -3.58
N GLY A 112 7.98 -5.46 -3.68
CA GLY A 112 9.03 -4.64 -4.30
C GLY A 112 9.76 -5.36 -5.44
N PRO A 113 10.51 -4.63 -6.28
CA PRO A 113 11.43 -5.22 -7.25
C PRO A 113 12.39 -6.18 -6.54
N MET A 114 12.60 -7.37 -7.12
CA MET A 114 13.34 -8.46 -6.47
C MET A 114 14.75 -8.06 -6.05
N ASP A 115 15.45 -7.30 -6.88
CA ASP A 115 16.79 -6.77 -6.63
C ASP A 115 16.82 -5.82 -5.42
N GLN A 116 15.88 -4.88 -5.37
CA GLN A 116 15.76 -3.93 -4.26
C GLN A 116 15.33 -4.62 -2.96
N VAL A 117 14.38 -5.57 -3.02
CA VAL A 117 13.96 -6.34 -1.83
C VAL A 117 15.13 -7.14 -1.28
N LEU A 118 15.96 -7.75 -2.15
CA LEU A 118 17.16 -8.45 -1.71
C LEU A 118 18.14 -7.50 -1.00
N GLU A 119 18.36 -6.30 -1.55
CA GLU A 119 19.18 -5.27 -0.90
C GLU A 119 18.63 -4.87 0.47
N VAL A 120 17.31 -4.65 0.57
CA VAL A 120 16.64 -4.32 1.84
C VAL A 120 16.81 -5.45 2.84
N ILE A 121 16.53 -6.72 2.45
CA ILE A 121 16.64 -7.89 3.34
C ILE A 121 18.08 -8.06 3.85
N SER A 122 19.09 -7.78 3.02
CA SER A 122 20.50 -7.88 3.41
C SER A 122 20.87 -6.93 4.56
N LYS A 123 20.09 -5.86 4.76
CA LYS A 123 20.25 -4.88 5.85
C LYS A 123 19.43 -5.23 7.11
N LEU A 124 18.64 -6.32 7.08
CA LEU A 124 17.77 -6.72 8.19
C LEU A 124 18.38 -7.91 8.95
N PRO A 125 18.87 -7.73 10.19
CA PRO A 125 19.44 -8.82 10.97
C PRO A 125 18.42 -9.93 11.23
N GLY A 126 18.85 -11.20 11.06
CA GLY A 126 18.04 -12.37 11.37
C GLY A 126 16.96 -12.72 10.36
N VAL A 127 16.90 -12.00 9.24
CA VAL A 127 16.00 -12.27 8.11
C VAL A 127 16.70 -13.19 7.10
N THR A 128 16.05 -14.28 6.71
CA THR A 128 16.58 -15.28 5.77
C THR A 128 15.78 -15.23 4.48
N PRO A 129 16.40 -14.94 3.32
CA PRO A 129 15.74 -14.95 2.02
C PRO A 129 15.49 -16.37 1.51
N HIS A 130 14.38 -16.57 0.79
CA HIS A 130 13.99 -17.80 0.11
C HIS A 130 13.56 -17.47 -1.31
N TYR A 131 14.27 -18.04 -2.29
CA TYR A 131 14.07 -17.75 -3.70
C TYR A 131 13.19 -18.81 -4.37
N ASN A 132 12.34 -18.38 -5.28
CA ASN A 132 11.83 -19.18 -6.38
C ASN A 132 12.08 -18.44 -7.72
N LEU A 133 11.58 -18.98 -8.85
CA LEU A 133 11.88 -18.44 -10.18
C LEU A 133 11.50 -16.95 -10.33
N ASP A 134 10.36 -16.54 -9.78
CA ASP A 134 9.76 -15.23 -10.03
C ASP A 134 9.55 -14.39 -8.77
N SER A 135 9.80 -14.96 -7.59
CA SER A 135 9.59 -14.26 -6.33
C SER A 135 10.68 -14.53 -5.30
N LEU A 136 10.81 -13.60 -4.38
CA LEU A 136 11.67 -13.64 -3.22
C LEU A 136 10.79 -13.45 -1.98
N GLN A 137 10.72 -14.45 -1.14
CA GLN A 137 10.14 -14.37 0.20
C GLN A 137 11.25 -14.34 1.25
N ALA A 138 10.91 -14.01 2.49
CA ALA A 138 11.86 -14.08 3.58
C ALA A 138 11.20 -14.53 4.87
N THR A 139 11.97 -15.16 5.75
CA THR A 139 11.51 -15.58 7.08
C THR A 139 12.41 -15.03 8.16
N PHE A 140 11.86 -14.90 9.37
CA PHE A 140 12.60 -14.46 10.55
C PHE A 140 12.11 -15.21 11.81
N ASP A 141 12.87 -15.11 12.89
CA ASP A 141 12.45 -15.61 14.21
C ASP A 141 11.28 -14.77 14.73
N CYS A 142 10.12 -15.36 14.95
CA CYS A 142 8.90 -14.65 15.41
C CYS A 142 9.09 -13.88 16.72
N SER A 143 10.06 -14.27 17.55
CA SER A 143 10.40 -13.56 18.79
C SER A 143 11.24 -12.29 18.54
N ARG A 144 11.83 -12.16 17.34
CA ARG A 144 12.73 -11.06 16.94
C ARG A 144 12.33 -10.45 15.59
N PRO A 145 11.15 -9.80 15.52
CA PRO A 145 10.70 -9.18 14.29
C PRO A 145 11.67 -8.09 13.84
N PRO A 146 11.99 -8.02 12.54
CA PRO A 146 12.81 -6.95 12.00
C PRO A 146 12.05 -5.61 12.07
N THR A 147 12.80 -4.52 12.20
CA THR A 147 12.28 -3.17 12.01
C THR A 147 12.60 -2.74 10.58
N VAL A 148 11.57 -2.34 9.83
CA VAL A 148 11.73 -1.85 8.46
C VAL A 148 11.26 -0.41 8.40
N ASP A 149 12.15 0.50 8.01
CA ASP A 149 11.88 1.92 7.87
C ASP A 149 11.49 2.23 6.41
N PHE A 150 10.30 2.78 6.24
CA PHE A 150 9.84 3.43 5.00
C PHE A 150 9.93 4.93 5.19
N GLU A 151 10.50 5.63 4.23
CA GLU A 151 10.60 7.09 4.28
C GLU A 151 9.85 7.71 3.10
N ILE A 152 8.92 8.62 3.39
CA ILE A 152 8.15 9.40 2.42
C ILE A 152 8.28 10.87 2.82
N ASN A 153 8.73 11.71 1.91
CA ASN A 153 8.90 13.14 2.14
C ASN A 153 9.72 13.48 3.42
N GLY A 154 10.77 12.69 3.69
CA GLY A 154 11.65 12.88 4.85
C GLY A 154 11.09 12.36 6.17
N LYS A 155 9.85 11.87 6.21
CA LYS A 155 9.25 11.27 7.40
C LYS A 155 9.33 9.75 7.34
N LYS A 156 9.70 9.13 8.47
CA LYS A 156 9.82 7.68 8.59
C LYS A 156 8.57 7.05 9.16
N TYR A 157 8.12 5.98 8.50
CA TYR A 157 7.04 5.09 8.90
C TYR A 157 7.64 3.71 9.13
N LYS A 158 7.46 3.16 10.33
CA LYS A 158 8.03 1.86 10.69
C LYS A 158 6.99 0.78 10.52
N LEU A 159 7.39 -0.31 9.88
CA LEU A 159 6.62 -1.53 9.92
C LEU A 159 6.74 -2.10 11.34
N ASP A 160 5.63 -2.20 12.05
CA ASP A 160 5.63 -2.69 13.41
C ASP A 160 5.66 -4.24 13.49
N LYS A 161 5.72 -4.76 14.71
CA LYS A 161 5.80 -6.20 14.95
C LYS A 161 4.61 -6.98 14.36
N GLN A 162 3.40 -6.42 14.39
CA GLN A 162 2.20 -7.10 13.89
C GLN A 162 2.15 -7.08 12.37
N GLN A 163 2.63 -6.01 11.76
CA GLN A 163 2.64 -5.81 10.32
C GLN A 163 3.83 -6.52 9.63
N ALA A 164 4.90 -6.80 10.38
CA ALA A 164 6.11 -7.42 9.83
C ALA A 164 5.89 -8.85 9.33
N SER A 165 4.84 -9.54 9.78
CA SER A 165 4.55 -10.92 9.38
C SER A 165 3.10 -11.09 8.95
N TYR A 166 2.89 -11.82 7.86
CA TYR A 166 1.56 -12.22 7.41
C TYR A 166 1.23 -13.68 7.71
N GLY A 167 2.11 -14.41 8.37
CA GLY A 167 1.89 -15.82 8.72
C GLY A 167 3.15 -16.53 9.16
N THR A 168 3.05 -17.84 9.32
CA THR A 168 4.18 -18.68 9.73
C THR A 168 4.41 -19.82 8.75
N SER A 169 5.67 -20.19 8.57
CA SER A 169 6.09 -21.34 7.78
C SER A 169 7.21 -22.06 8.51
N PHE A 170 7.06 -23.37 8.73
CA PHE A 170 8.04 -24.22 9.46
C PHE A 170 8.53 -23.61 10.79
N GLY A 171 7.61 -23.03 11.58
CA GLY A 171 7.90 -22.43 12.88
C GLY A 171 8.61 -21.07 12.83
N ARG A 172 8.78 -20.47 11.65
CA ARG A 172 9.31 -19.12 11.45
C ARG A 172 8.21 -18.19 10.95
N CYS A 173 8.30 -16.92 11.28
CA CYS A 173 7.43 -15.89 10.74
C CYS A 173 7.85 -15.53 9.31
N VAL A 174 6.86 -15.40 8.42
CA VAL A 174 7.06 -14.99 7.02
C VAL A 174 6.92 -13.48 6.92
N LEU A 175 7.97 -12.83 6.41
CA LEU A 175 8.01 -11.37 6.26
C LEU A 175 6.91 -10.90 5.30
N SER A 176 6.18 -9.86 5.65
CA SER A 176 5.14 -9.25 4.80
C SER A 176 5.69 -8.41 3.64
N ILE A 177 7.00 -8.49 3.40
CA ILE A 177 7.67 -7.93 2.23
C ILE A 177 8.08 -9.07 1.30
N MET A 178 7.67 -8.95 0.03
CA MET A 178 7.98 -9.93 -1.02
C MET A 178 8.65 -9.23 -2.20
N GLY A 179 9.68 -9.87 -2.75
CA GLY A 179 10.29 -9.46 -4.03
C GLY A 179 9.59 -10.14 -5.20
N GLN A 180 9.33 -9.40 -6.26
CA GLN A 180 8.74 -9.91 -7.49
C GLN A 180 9.46 -9.35 -8.72
N ARG A 181 9.58 -10.17 -9.78
CA ARG A 181 10.09 -9.73 -11.08
C ARG A 181 9.00 -9.03 -11.89
N GLY A 182 9.41 -8.10 -12.75
CA GLY A 182 8.51 -7.51 -13.76
C GLY A 182 7.46 -6.55 -13.19
N LEU A 183 7.67 -5.97 -12.02
CA LEU A 183 6.78 -4.93 -11.48
C LEU A 183 6.75 -3.70 -12.39
N PRO A 184 5.57 -3.13 -12.65
CA PRO A 184 5.43 -1.91 -13.42
C PRO A 184 6.25 -0.77 -12.81
N MET A 185 6.89 0.05 -13.67
CA MET A 185 7.68 1.23 -13.27
C MET A 185 8.82 0.93 -12.28
N HIS A 186 9.18 -0.33 -12.06
CA HIS A 186 10.17 -0.75 -11.06
C HIS A 186 9.86 -0.15 -9.66
N ALA A 187 8.58 -0.03 -9.34
CA ALA A 187 8.07 0.59 -8.11
C ALA A 187 7.67 -0.47 -7.07
N TRP A 188 7.69 -0.09 -5.80
CA TRP A 188 7.12 -0.89 -4.73
C TRP A 188 5.62 -0.65 -4.62
N VAL A 189 4.86 -1.71 -4.36
CA VAL A 189 3.45 -1.63 -4.01
C VAL A 189 3.34 -1.75 -2.50
N LEU A 190 2.89 -0.68 -1.86
CA LEU A 190 2.62 -0.64 -0.42
C LEU A 190 1.14 -0.98 -0.18
N GLY A 191 0.90 -2.25 0.14
CA GLY A 191 -0.44 -2.76 0.40
C GLY A 191 -0.86 -2.65 1.86
N ASP A 192 -1.84 -3.48 2.26
CA ASP A 192 -2.45 -3.45 3.59
C ASP A 192 -1.43 -3.56 4.72
N ALA A 193 -0.39 -4.36 4.56
CA ALA A 193 0.66 -4.52 5.57
C ALA A 193 1.34 -3.19 5.92
N PHE A 194 1.52 -2.27 4.97
CA PHE A 194 1.98 -0.91 5.23
C PHE A 194 0.86 -0.02 5.76
N MET A 195 -0.32 -0.06 5.12
CA MET A 195 -1.43 0.84 5.40
C MET A 195 -2.08 0.61 6.77
N GLN A 196 -1.89 -0.55 7.41
CA GLN A 196 -2.39 -0.81 8.77
C GLN A 196 -1.74 0.07 9.84
N GLY A 197 -0.54 0.59 9.61
CA GLY A 197 0.14 1.53 10.53
C GLY A 197 0.00 2.99 10.14
N VAL A 198 -0.49 3.25 8.93
CA VAL A 198 -0.50 4.58 8.31
C VAL A 198 -1.88 4.90 7.75
N SER A 199 -2.50 5.95 8.26
CA SER A 199 -3.72 6.49 7.65
C SER A 199 -3.33 7.28 6.39
N VAL A 200 -3.92 6.92 5.26
CA VAL A 200 -3.60 7.53 3.96
C VAL A 200 -4.79 8.31 3.44
N VAL A 201 -4.55 9.58 3.14
CA VAL A 201 -5.51 10.51 2.55
C VAL A 201 -5.21 10.65 1.05
N PHE A 202 -6.22 10.49 0.23
CA PHE A 202 -6.16 10.60 -1.22
C PHE A 202 -6.98 11.82 -1.66
N ASP A 203 -6.31 12.90 -2.02
CA ASP A 203 -6.93 14.18 -2.40
C ASP A 203 -6.87 14.35 -3.92
N MET A 204 -7.93 13.88 -4.60
CA MET A 204 -8.06 14.00 -6.05
C MET A 204 -8.19 15.46 -6.51
N GLY A 205 -8.77 16.32 -5.67
CA GLY A 205 -8.98 17.72 -6.01
C GLY A 205 -7.68 18.54 -6.09
N ARG A 206 -6.67 18.11 -5.33
CA ARG A 206 -5.35 18.77 -5.29
C ARG A 206 -4.23 17.89 -5.81
N ASN A 207 -4.56 16.72 -6.38
CA ASN A 207 -3.59 15.73 -6.88
C ASN A 207 -2.46 15.47 -5.89
N ARG A 208 -2.81 15.00 -4.68
CA ARG A 208 -1.84 14.75 -3.61
C ARG A 208 -2.28 13.59 -2.72
N MET A 209 -1.32 12.95 -2.09
CA MET A 209 -1.54 11.99 -1.00
C MET A 209 -1.06 12.57 0.32
N GLY A 210 -1.76 12.26 1.39
CA GLY A 210 -1.38 12.60 2.76
C GLY A 210 -1.12 11.34 3.57
N PHE A 211 -0.09 11.38 4.41
CA PHE A 211 0.31 10.26 5.27
C PHE A 211 0.39 10.72 6.72
N ALA A 212 -0.22 9.95 7.62
CA ALA A 212 -0.13 10.15 9.06
C ALA A 212 -0.12 8.80 9.78
N LEU A 213 0.42 8.75 10.99
CA LEU A 213 0.30 7.55 11.82
C LEU A 213 -1.17 7.33 12.18
N SER A 214 -1.65 6.08 12.07
CA SER A 214 -3.02 5.70 12.44
C SER A 214 -3.26 5.83 13.95
N ALA A 215 -4.47 6.30 14.32
CA ALA A 215 -4.92 6.41 15.70
C ALA A 215 -5.32 5.05 16.31
#